data_bda73d73c08dd580ddc3e742c63fe912
#
_entry.id   bda73d73c08dd580ddc3e742c63fe912
#
_cell.length_a   1.000
_cell.length_b   1.000
_cell.length_c   1.000
_cell.angle_alpha   90.00
_cell.angle_beta   90.00
_cell.angle_gamma   90.00
#
_symmetry.space_group_name_H-M   'P 1'
#
loop_
_entity.id
_entity.type
_entity.pdbx_description
1 polymer ?
#
loop_
_entity_poly.entity_id
_entity_poly.type
_entity_poly.pdbx_seq_one_letter_code
_entity_poly.pdbx_strand_id
1 'polypeptide(L)'
;GGETNVKIGYKDFHLYLGYTFTDTGTKENGIRQENILTPKHRLNSILMYEVEDKWKIGLEAYYFSPQKLGDGLKGKQYVVCGFMIEKIWEMFSLYANFENFTDRRQTRFDTIYTGSISNPIFRDIYAPLDGFVMNAGVKLRF
;
A
#
# COMPACT_ATOMS: atom_id res chain seq x y z
N GLY A 1 14.17 0.34 14.90
CA GLY A 1 13.73 0.63 13.56
C GLY A 1 14.49 1.77 12.90
N GLY A 2 14.28 1.97 11.63
CA GLY A 2 14.85 3.06 10.86
C GLY A 2 14.05 3.35 9.61
N GLU A 3 14.15 4.58 9.13
CA GLU A 3 13.47 5.04 7.93
C GLU A 3 14.44 5.82 7.04
N THR A 4 14.30 5.64 5.75
CA THR A 4 15.07 6.38 4.75
C THR A 4 14.13 6.80 3.63
N ASN A 5 14.20 8.08 3.25
CA ASN A 5 13.42 8.66 2.17
C ASN A 5 14.35 9.31 1.15
N VAL A 6 14.08 9.06 -0.13
CA VAL A 6 14.84 9.61 -1.25
C VAL A 6 13.87 10.25 -2.24
N LYS A 7 14.21 11.45 -2.70
CA LYS A 7 13.49 12.14 -3.78
C LYS A 7 14.47 12.41 -4.92
N ILE A 8 14.12 11.97 -6.12
CA ILE A 8 14.92 12.20 -7.35
C ILE A 8 14.02 12.93 -8.34
N GLY A 9 14.50 14.03 -8.89
CA GLY A 9 13.81 14.79 -9.94
C GLY A 9 14.65 14.81 -11.21
N TYR A 10 14.02 14.57 -12.35
CA TYR A 10 14.61 14.74 -13.66
C TYR A 10 13.57 15.25 -14.67
N LYS A 11 13.74 16.49 -15.10
CA LYS A 11 12.74 17.19 -15.94
C LYS A 11 11.36 17.12 -15.27
N ASP A 12 10.37 16.61 -15.99
CA ASP A 12 8.99 16.49 -15.56
C ASP A 12 8.73 15.24 -14.69
N PHE A 13 9.77 14.43 -14.41
CA PHE A 13 9.66 13.21 -13.62
C PHE A 13 10.18 13.40 -12.20
N HIS A 14 9.41 12.93 -11.23
CA HIS A 14 9.78 12.90 -9.82
C HIS A 14 9.58 11.49 -9.27
N LEU A 15 10.65 10.89 -8.75
CA LEU A 15 10.61 9.60 -8.08
C LEU A 15 10.79 9.81 -6.58
N TYR A 16 9.86 9.27 -5.80
CA TYR A 16 9.92 9.22 -4.35
C TYR A 16 10.07 7.75 -3.94
N LEU A 17 11.08 7.47 -3.13
CA LEU A 17 11.31 6.16 -2.55
C LEU A 17 11.39 6.30 -1.04
N GLY A 18 10.63 5.49 -0.33
CA GLY A 18 10.66 5.38 1.13
C GLY A 18 10.88 3.93 1.53
N TYR A 19 11.83 3.71 2.43
CA TYR A 19 12.05 2.40 3.04
C TYR A 19 11.97 2.52 4.55
N THR A 20 11.19 1.63 5.16
CA THR A 20 11.07 1.54 6.62
C THR A 20 11.45 0.14 7.07
N PHE A 21 12.37 0.07 8.01
CA PHE A 21 12.68 -1.13 8.78
C PHE A 21 12.10 -1.01 10.18
N THR A 22 11.33 -2.02 10.61
CA THR A 22 10.68 -2.05 11.93
C THR A 22 10.97 -3.38 12.62
N ASP A 23 11.65 -3.34 13.76
CA ASP A 23 11.84 -4.51 14.62
C ASP A 23 11.24 -4.23 15.99
N THR A 24 9.99 -4.65 16.17
CA THR A 24 9.21 -4.43 17.39
C THR A 24 8.93 -5.73 18.10
N GLY A 25 8.86 -5.65 19.42
CA GLY A 25 8.52 -6.80 20.27
C GLY A 25 8.22 -6.36 21.69
N THR A 26 7.37 -7.11 22.35
CA THR A 26 7.14 -7.01 23.80
C THR A 26 8.04 -7.98 24.53
N LYS A 27 8.43 -7.63 25.76
CA LYS A 27 9.21 -8.51 26.63
C LYS A 27 8.33 -8.91 27.81
N GLU A 28 7.99 -10.18 27.89
CA GLU A 28 7.20 -10.74 28.98
C GLU A 28 7.96 -11.88 29.63
N ASN A 29 8.08 -11.86 30.96
CA ASN A 29 8.85 -12.84 31.74
C ASN A 29 10.29 -13.10 31.22
N GLY A 30 10.95 -12.05 30.72
CA GLY A 30 12.30 -12.15 30.15
C GLY A 30 12.36 -12.64 28.70
N ILE A 31 11.27 -13.11 28.13
CA ILE A 31 11.17 -13.63 26.75
C ILE A 31 10.67 -12.49 25.85
N ARG A 32 11.43 -12.21 24.77
CA ARG A 32 11.00 -11.26 23.72
C ARG A 32 10.06 -11.96 22.77
N GLN A 33 8.88 -11.38 22.59
CA GLN A 33 7.90 -11.79 21.57
C GLN A 33 7.81 -10.72 20.51
N GLU A 34 7.95 -11.11 19.25
CA GLU A 34 7.76 -10.24 18.10
C GLU A 34 6.28 -9.82 17.99
N ASN A 35 6.02 -8.53 17.77
CA ASN A 35 4.64 -8.05 17.60
C ASN A 35 4.02 -8.64 16.34
N ILE A 36 2.76 -9.04 16.48
CA ILE A 36 1.94 -9.52 15.36
C ILE A 36 1.54 -8.35 14.44
N LEU A 37 1.17 -8.66 13.20
CA LEU A 37 0.63 -7.73 12.19
C LEU A 37 1.54 -6.52 11.90
N THR A 38 2.87 -6.70 12.13
CA THR A 38 3.85 -5.66 11.87
C THR A 38 4.86 -6.14 10.81
N PRO A 39 4.85 -5.57 9.62
CA PRO A 39 5.83 -5.90 8.58
C PRO A 39 7.21 -5.36 8.97
N LYS A 40 8.25 -6.19 8.93
CA LYS A 40 9.63 -5.77 9.21
C LYS A 40 10.17 -4.80 8.16
N HIS A 41 9.77 -5.00 6.91
CA HIS A 41 10.22 -4.19 5.78
C HIS A 41 9.01 -3.64 5.03
N ARG A 42 9.00 -2.33 4.83
CA ARG A 42 8.04 -1.63 3.97
C ARG A 42 8.82 -0.82 2.95
N LEU A 43 8.38 -0.86 1.71
CA LEU A 43 8.91 -0.02 0.63
C LEU A 43 7.76 0.74 -0.01
N ASN A 44 7.91 2.04 -0.13
CA ASN A 44 6.98 2.92 -0.82
C ASN A 44 7.71 3.48 -2.05
N SER A 45 7.06 3.44 -3.20
CA SER A 45 7.59 4.02 -4.44
C SER A 45 6.50 4.81 -5.13
N ILE A 46 6.77 6.06 -5.46
CA ILE A 46 5.84 6.93 -6.20
C ILE A 46 6.62 7.56 -7.35
N LEU A 47 6.22 7.27 -8.57
CA LEU A 47 6.71 7.92 -9.78
C LEU A 47 5.67 8.90 -10.28
N MET A 48 6.02 10.19 -10.31
CA MET A 48 5.17 11.25 -10.83
C MET A 48 5.74 11.79 -12.14
N TYR A 49 4.86 11.97 -13.12
CA TYR A 49 5.11 12.76 -14.31
C TYR A 49 4.21 14.00 -14.24
N GLU A 50 4.82 15.18 -14.20
CA GLU A 50 4.11 16.45 -14.03
C GLU A 50 4.58 17.45 -15.09
N VAL A 51 3.67 17.83 -15.97
CA VAL A 51 3.85 18.95 -16.88
C VAL A 51 2.96 20.08 -16.39
N GLU A 52 3.58 21.19 -16.00
CA GLU A 52 2.90 22.35 -15.43
C GLU A 52 1.70 22.76 -16.29
N ASP A 53 0.56 22.99 -15.62
CA ASP A 53 -0.73 23.36 -16.21
C ASP A 53 -1.27 22.42 -17.32
N LYS A 54 -0.73 21.21 -17.45
CA LYS A 54 -1.16 20.26 -18.49
C LYS A 54 -1.53 18.89 -17.95
N TRP A 55 -0.59 18.23 -17.27
CA TRP A 55 -0.75 16.84 -16.84
C TRP A 55 -0.10 16.57 -15.50
N LYS A 56 -0.79 15.74 -14.70
CA LYS A 56 -0.21 15.03 -13.56
C LYS A 56 -0.55 13.56 -13.70
N ILE A 57 0.46 12.73 -13.73
CA ILE A 57 0.31 11.27 -13.80
C ILE A 57 1.15 10.67 -12.69
N GLY A 58 0.56 9.82 -11.86
CA GLY A 58 1.23 9.17 -10.74
C GLY A 58 1.08 7.66 -10.82
N LEU A 59 2.17 6.95 -10.58
CA LEU A 59 2.18 5.51 -10.36
C LEU A 59 2.78 5.25 -8.99
N GLU A 60 2.08 4.51 -8.15
CA GLU A 60 2.52 4.18 -6.79
C GLU A 60 2.52 2.69 -6.55
N ALA A 61 3.46 2.24 -5.74
CA ALA A 61 3.58 0.85 -5.32
C ALA A 61 4.04 0.79 -3.86
N TYR A 62 3.35 -0.02 -3.07
CA TYR A 62 3.59 -0.23 -1.65
C TYR A 62 3.85 -1.71 -1.41
N TYR A 63 5.08 -2.04 -1.02
CA TYR A 63 5.47 -3.40 -0.64
C TYR A 63 5.43 -3.59 0.87
N PHE A 64 4.95 -4.75 1.29
CA PHE A 64 4.91 -5.20 2.68
C PHE A 64 5.53 -6.60 2.78
N SER A 65 6.53 -6.73 3.67
CA SER A 65 7.12 -8.04 3.98
C SER A 65 6.15 -8.95 4.74
N PRO A 66 6.44 -10.26 4.83
CA PRO A 66 5.67 -11.17 5.67
C PRO A 66 5.55 -10.68 7.11
N GLN A 67 4.37 -10.85 7.70
CA GLN A 67 4.05 -10.43 9.06
C GLN A 67 3.78 -11.67 9.93
N LYS A 68 4.16 -11.62 11.20
CA LYS A 68 3.77 -12.64 12.17
C LYS A 68 2.28 -12.50 12.48
N LEU A 69 1.58 -13.61 12.52
CA LEU A 69 0.15 -13.70 12.83
C LEU A 69 -0.06 -14.18 14.27
N GLY A 70 -1.26 -13.99 14.80
CA GLY A 70 -1.64 -14.40 16.15
C GLY A 70 -1.65 -15.91 16.35
N ASP A 71 -1.84 -16.69 15.27
CA ASP A 71 -1.74 -18.15 15.26
C ASP A 71 -0.28 -18.68 15.26
N GLY A 72 0.71 -17.78 15.30
CA GLY A 72 2.14 -18.09 15.25
C GLY A 72 2.70 -18.33 13.84
N LEU A 73 1.85 -18.37 12.81
CA LEU A 73 2.27 -18.46 11.41
C LEU A 73 2.74 -17.11 10.87
N LYS A 74 3.21 -17.12 9.65
CA LYS A 74 3.56 -15.88 8.89
C LYS A 74 2.58 -15.69 7.75
N GLY A 75 2.07 -14.47 7.64
CA GLY A 75 1.36 -14.00 6.46
C GLY A 75 2.30 -13.91 5.25
N LYS A 76 1.74 -13.78 4.06
CA LYS A 76 2.51 -13.63 2.83
C LYS A 76 2.86 -12.17 2.56
N GLN A 77 3.97 -11.94 1.86
CA GLN A 77 4.28 -10.60 1.34
C GLN A 77 3.29 -10.20 0.24
N TYR A 78 3.10 -8.90 0.10
CA TYR A 78 2.23 -8.38 -0.96
C TYR A 78 2.65 -6.98 -1.40
N VAL A 79 2.17 -6.61 -2.60
CA VAL A 79 2.32 -5.26 -3.16
C VAL A 79 0.94 -4.74 -3.50
N VAL A 80 0.69 -3.47 -3.17
CA VAL A 80 -0.49 -2.73 -3.59
C VAL A 80 -0.04 -1.65 -4.54
N CYS A 81 -0.70 -1.51 -5.70
CA CYS A 81 -0.37 -0.51 -6.70
C CYS A 81 -1.55 0.43 -6.92
N GLY A 82 -1.24 1.72 -7.06
CA GLY A 82 -2.18 2.77 -7.41
C GLY A 82 -1.72 3.53 -8.66
N PHE A 83 -2.67 4.10 -9.37
CA PHE A 83 -2.43 4.94 -10.53
C PHE A 83 -3.35 6.16 -10.49
N MET A 84 -2.80 7.34 -10.79
CA MET A 84 -3.54 8.59 -10.85
C MET A 84 -3.25 9.29 -12.18
N ILE A 85 -4.26 9.90 -12.77
CA ILE A 85 -4.12 10.80 -13.90
C ILE A 85 -4.99 12.05 -13.69
N GLU A 86 -4.43 13.21 -13.92
CA GLU A 86 -5.15 14.49 -13.95
C GLU A 86 -4.77 15.27 -15.22
N LYS A 87 -5.77 15.65 -15.99
CA LYS A 87 -5.63 16.58 -17.10
C LYS A 87 -6.08 17.96 -16.66
N ILE A 88 -5.23 18.95 -16.86
CA ILE A 88 -5.43 20.33 -16.42
C ILE A 88 -5.71 21.21 -17.63
N TRP A 89 -6.69 22.10 -17.50
CA TRP A 89 -7.01 23.22 -18.40
C TRP A 89 -7.09 24.52 -17.57
N GLU A 90 -7.18 25.65 -18.22
CA GLU A 90 -7.17 26.94 -17.53
C GLU A 90 -8.25 27.09 -16.45
N MET A 91 -9.49 26.68 -16.73
CA MET A 91 -10.65 26.88 -15.85
C MET A 91 -11.01 25.63 -15.03
N PHE A 92 -10.57 24.45 -15.44
CA PHE A 92 -10.92 23.21 -14.76
C PHE A 92 -9.86 22.13 -14.96
N SER A 93 -9.94 21.09 -14.13
CA SER A 93 -9.21 19.83 -14.37
C SER A 93 -10.12 18.63 -14.17
N LEU A 94 -9.81 17.56 -14.88
CA LEU A 94 -10.41 16.24 -14.70
C LEU A 94 -9.36 15.31 -14.11
N TYR A 95 -9.75 14.53 -13.10
CA TYR A 95 -8.87 13.53 -12.54
C TYR A 95 -9.56 12.18 -12.41
N ALA A 96 -8.77 11.13 -12.45
CA ALA A 96 -9.17 9.77 -12.12
C ALA A 96 -8.07 9.10 -11.30
N ASN A 97 -8.47 8.42 -10.23
CA ASN A 97 -7.60 7.61 -9.38
C ASN A 97 -8.05 6.15 -9.46
N PHE A 98 -7.09 5.27 -9.52
CA PHE A 98 -7.25 3.82 -9.59
C PHE A 98 -6.45 3.20 -8.44
N GLU A 99 -7.14 2.95 -7.32
CA GLU A 99 -6.54 2.36 -6.12
C GLU A 99 -6.54 0.84 -6.24
N ASN A 100 -5.44 0.23 -5.80
CA ASN A 100 -5.27 -1.22 -5.85
C ASN A 100 -5.65 -1.81 -7.23
N PHE A 101 -5.17 -1.20 -8.33
CA PHE A 101 -5.57 -1.60 -9.69
C PHE A 101 -5.13 -3.02 -10.07
N THR A 102 -4.21 -3.60 -9.31
CA THR A 102 -3.82 -5.02 -9.42
C THR A 102 -4.79 -5.94 -8.68
N ASP A 103 -5.81 -5.39 -8.02
CA ASP A 103 -6.82 -6.12 -7.24
C ASP A 103 -6.20 -7.09 -6.22
N ARG A 104 -5.20 -6.60 -5.49
CA ARG A 104 -4.48 -7.39 -4.49
C ARG A 104 -5.28 -7.47 -3.20
N ARG A 105 -5.98 -8.58 -2.99
CA ARG A 105 -6.79 -8.87 -1.79
C ARG A 105 -6.25 -10.09 -1.06
N GLN A 106 -6.27 -10.06 0.28
CA GLN A 106 -5.83 -11.21 1.08
C GLN A 106 -6.59 -12.48 0.68
N THR A 107 -7.89 -12.39 0.46
CA THR A 107 -8.74 -13.51 0.03
C THR A 107 -8.32 -14.21 -1.26
N ARG A 108 -7.49 -13.55 -2.09
CA ARG A 108 -6.98 -14.11 -3.35
C ARG A 108 -5.64 -14.82 -3.21
N PHE A 109 -4.85 -14.49 -2.22
CA PHE A 109 -3.50 -15.05 -2.08
C PHE A 109 -3.23 -15.73 -0.75
N ASP A 110 -4.11 -15.54 0.24
CA ASP A 110 -4.04 -16.24 1.53
C ASP A 110 -5.43 -16.50 2.09
N THR A 111 -5.52 -17.45 3.02
CA THR A 111 -6.78 -17.83 3.63
C THR A 111 -7.13 -16.89 4.77
N ILE A 112 -8.38 -16.42 4.83
CA ILE A 112 -8.91 -15.57 5.90
C ILE A 112 -9.70 -16.36 6.96
N TYR A 113 -10.06 -17.62 6.67
CA TYR A 113 -10.69 -18.52 7.62
C TYR A 113 -10.30 -19.97 7.34
N THR A 114 -10.41 -20.81 8.35
CA THR A 114 -10.27 -22.28 8.30
C THR A 114 -11.48 -22.93 8.98
N GLY A 115 -11.61 -24.23 8.87
CA GLY A 115 -12.77 -24.96 9.41
C GLY A 115 -13.94 -25.05 8.43
N SER A 116 -15.10 -25.48 8.92
CA SER A 116 -16.31 -25.57 8.11
C SER A 116 -17.05 -24.23 8.03
N ILE A 117 -17.90 -24.05 7.02
CA ILE A 117 -18.76 -22.85 6.88
C ILE A 117 -19.65 -22.66 8.12
N SER A 118 -20.09 -23.75 8.75
CA SER A 118 -20.92 -23.70 9.97
C SER A 118 -20.13 -23.43 11.26
N ASN A 119 -18.80 -23.59 11.23
CA ASN A 119 -17.92 -23.31 12.36
C ASN A 119 -16.56 -22.77 11.87
N PRO A 120 -16.52 -21.54 11.34
CA PRO A 120 -15.29 -20.96 10.81
C PRO A 120 -14.38 -20.49 11.95
N ILE A 121 -13.08 -20.68 11.76
CA ILE A 121 -12.01 -20.09 12.58
C ILE A 121 -11.35 -19.01 11.73
N PHE A 122 -11.52 -17.75 12.12
CA PHE A 122 -10.96 -16.62 11.39
C PHE A 122 -9.46 -16.44 11.69
N ARG A 123 -8.70 -16.11 10.65
CA ARG A 123 -7.30 -15.74 10.74
C ARG A 123 -7.13 -14.21 10.71
N ASP A 124 -5.98 -13.75 11.11
CA ASP A 124 -5.66 -12.32 11.08
C ASP A 124 -5.76 -11.75 9.67
N ILE A 125 -6.30 -10.55 9.59
CA ILE A 125 -6.34 -9.76 8.37
C ILE A 125 -5.14 -8.80 8.38
N TYR A 126 -4.21 -8.99 7.46
CA TYR A 126 -2.96 -8.23 7.37
C TYR A 126 -2.75 -7.55 6.01
N ALA A 127 -3.63 -7.80 5.05
CA ALA A 127 -3.62 -7.22 3.72
C ALA A 127 -5.01 -6.72 3.33
N PRO A 128 -5.18 -5.89 2.28
CA PRO A 128 -6.46 -5.38 1.86
C PRO A 128 -7.49 -6.50 1.63
N LEU A 129 -8.72 -6.26 2.04
CA LEU A 129 -9.89 -7.08 1.68
C LEU A 129 -10.61 -6.49 0.47
N ASP A 130 -10.60 -5.17 0.35
CA ASP A 130 -11.14 -4.46 -0.79
C ASP A 130 -10.18 -4.55 -1.98
N GLY A 131 -10.77 -4.75 -3.15
CA GLY A 131 -10.03 -4.87 -4.39
C GLY A 131 -9.80 -3.54 -5.08
N PHE A 132 -9.91 -3.57 -6.39
CA PHE A 132 -9.82 -2.38 -7.22
C PHE A 132 -10.92 -1.37 -6.91
N VAL A 133 -10.52 -0.12 -6.67
CA VAL A 133 -11.40 1.02 -6.49
C VAL A 133 -11.03 2.10 -7.50
N MET A 134 -12.02 2.72 -8.11
CA MET A 134 -11.86 3.85 -9.00
C MET A 134 -12.68 5.03 -8.49
N ASN A 135 -12.08 6.21 -8.48
CA ASN A 135 -12.79 7.46 -8.30
C ASN A 135 -12.35 8.47 -9.36
N ALA A 136 -13.24 9.38 -9.72
CA ALA A 136 -12.99 10.43 -10.68
C ALA A 136 -13.74 11.71 -10.30
N GLY A 137 -13.26 12.85 -10.74
CA GLY A 137 -13.91 14.12 -10.44
C GLY A 137 -13.41 15.27 -11.28
N VAL A 138 -14.04 16.42 -11.06
CA VAL A 138 -13.75 17.70 -11.70
C VAL A 138 -13.34 18.70 -10.63
N LYS A 139 -12.26 19.44 -10.85
CA LYS A 139 -11.88 20.61 -10.05
C LYS A 139 -12.09 21.87 -10.89
N LEU A 140 -12.83 22.84 -10.36
CA LEU A 140 -13.03 24.15 -11.00
C LEU A 140 -12.08 25.17 -10.39
N ARG A 141 -11.55 26.06 -11.21
CA ARG A 141 -10.71 27.20 -10.80
C ARG A 141 -11.45 28.50 -11.15
N PHE A 142 -11.64 29.38 -10.17
CA PHE A 142 -12.33 30.66 -10.32
C PHE A 142 -11.33 31.81 -10.17
#